data_28e53e2f0ab62d06ab985ea386c45fa5
#
_entry.id   28e53e2f0ab62d06ab985ea386c45fa5
#
_cell.length_a   1.000
_cell.length_b   1.000
_cell.length_c   1.000
_cell.angle_alpha   90.00
_cell.angle_beta   90.00
_cell.angle_gamma   90.00
#
_symmetry.space_group_name_H-M   'P 1'
#
loop_
_entity.id
_entity.type
_entity.pdbx_description
1 polymer ?
#
loop_
_entity_poly.entity_id
_entity_poly.type
_entity_poly.pdbx_seq_one_letter_code
_entity_poly.pdbx_strand_id
1 'polypeptide(L)'
;MITMPVLQTELLDLLYELHGTDVKLIIGGGFGIYLKTDYVRRIKVQTLLTQWPEPRSTNDLDLFLRPELLIEPAKLKPLAEAITRLGYKVVKGAEKYQFVKPGRGGDKAGSIKIDILTGPQNRFEGTSVRTDSRRARPNPSVGIHAHPVDEALTLEEGLLSVFLDEKSGTGGPMHAEVFLPQPYTFLMMKLFAFRDRIDDTDKEFGRYHALDLYTILATTIESEWKQALRFRDRYRDDSHVVEAGRLVVKFFSSLDSLGMIRLRESSYYRLELQLGEFMSAMQELFPA
;
A
#
# COMPACT_ATOMS: atom_id res chain seq x y z
N MET A 1 5.24 20.04 -0.57
CA MET A 1 4.57 18.76 -0.87
C MET A 1 5.31 18.11 -2.04
N ILE A 2 5.66 16.84 -1.93
CA ILE A 2 6.34 16.09 -2.98
C ILE A 2 5.32 15.76 -4.08
N THR A 3 5.75 15.81 -5.33
CA THR A 3 4.89 15.41 -6.46
C THR A 3 5.06 13.92 -6.75
N MET A 4 4.05 13.29 -7.33
CA MET A 4 4.10 11.87 -7.71
C MET A 4 5.27 11.53 -8.65
N PRO A 5 5.63 12.37 -9.65
CA PRO A 5 6.83 12.16 -10.47
C PRO A 5 8.13 12.09 -9.66
N VAL A 6 8.27 12.87 -8.58
CA VAL A 6 9.46 12.81 -7.72
C VAL A 6 9.53 11.47 -6.98
N LEU A 7 8.40 10.98 -6.43
CA LEU A 7 8.34 9.66 -5.80
C LEU A 7 8.62 8.54 -6.80
N GLN A 8 8.13 8.68 -8.03
CA GLN A 8 8.39 7.71 -9.09
C GLN A 8 9.88 7.67 -9.46
N THR A 9 10.56 8.82 -9.52
CA THR A 9 12.01 8.88 -9.71
C THR A 9 12.75 8.18 -8.57
N GLU A 10 12.37 8.41 -7.32
CA GLU A 10 13.01 7.75 -6.16
C GLU A 10 12.77 6.23 -6.15
N LEU A 11 11.59 5.77 -6.57
CA LEU A 11 11.33 4.35 -6.75
C LEU A 11 12.20 3.76 -7.88
N LEU A 12 12.32 4.46 -9.00
CA LEU A 12 13.17 4.03 -10.12
C LEU A 12 14.65 3.98 -9.73
N ASP A 13 15.14 4.94 -8.94
CA ASP A 13 16.50 4.91 -8.40
C ASP A 13 16.71 3.67 -7.51
N LEU A 14 15.73 3.33 -6.66
CA LEU A 14 15.79 2.12 -5.84
C LEU A 14 15.79 0.84 -6.71
N LEU A 15 14.93 0.77 -7.72
CA LEU A 15 14.87 -0.37 -8.64
C LEU A 15 16.15 -0.50 -9.48
N TYR A 16 16.78 0.62 -9.83
CA TYR A 16 18.08 0.62 -10.52
C TYR A 16 19.18 -0.01 -9.64
N GLU A 17 19.22 0.36 -8.36
CA GLU A 17 20.16 -0.23 -7.39
C GLU A 17 19.90 -1.72 -7.13
N LEU A 18 18.67 -2.18 -7.35
CA LEU A 18 18.26 -3.59 -7.19
C LEU A 18 18.37 -4.39 -8.49
N HIS A 19 18.75 -3.75 -9.60
CA HIS A 19 18.86 -4.45 -10.88
C HIS A 19 19.79 -5.67 -10.81
N GLY A 20 19.33 -6.80 -11.36
CA GLY A 20 20.08 -8.05 -11.31
C GLY A 20 19.99 -8.81 -9.97
N THR A 21 19.17 -8.34 -9.03
CA THR A 21 18.86 -9.07 -7.79
C THR A 21 17.49 -9.76 -7.87
N ASP A 22 17.23 -10.69 -6.95
CA ASP A 22 15.93 -11.38 -6.82
C ASP A 22 14.90 -10.59 -6.02
N VAL A 23 15.21 -9.34 -5.64
CA VAL A 23 14.31 -8.51 -4.83
C VAL A 23 13.18 -7.98 -5.70
N LYS A 24 11.96 -8.47 -5.46
CA LYS A 24 10.74 -8.00 -6.10
C LYS A 24 9.91 -7.22 -5.10
N LEU A 25 9.66 -5.95 -5.40
CA LEU A 25 8.94 -5.04 -4.50
C LEU A 25 7.44 -5.04 -4.81
N ILE A 26 6.64 -5.13 -3.75
CA ILE A 26 5.19 -4.89 -3.80
C ILE A 26 4.96 -3.48 -3.27
N ILE A 27 4.37 -2.61 -4.09
CA ILE A 27 4.18 -1.20 -3.77
C ILE A 27 2.77 -1.00 -3.23
N GLY A 28 2.68 -0.59 -1.98
CA GLY A 28 1.42 -0.31 -1.30
C GLY A 28 1.12 1.18 -1.16
N GLY A 29 0.33 1.50 -0.16
CA GLY A 29 0.04 2.85 0.26
C GLY A 29 -0.60 3.76 -0.79
N GLY A 30 -0.47 5.04 -0.60
CA GLY A 30 -1.00 6.04 -1.53
C GLY A 30 -0.30 6.03 -2.89
N PHE A 31 0.99 5.70 -2.91
CA PHE A 31 1.75 5.63 -4.15
C PHE A 31 1.38 4.39 -5.00
N GLY A 32 1.11 3.24 -4.36
CA GLY A 32 0.58 2.07 -5.05
C GLY A 32 -0.78 2.34 -5.71
N ILE A 33 -1.66 3.11 -5.05
CA ILE A 33 -2.94 3.54 -5.61
C ILE A 33 -2.73 4.46 -6.83
N TYR A 34 -1.77 5.38 -6.76
CA TYR A 34 -1.39 6.21 -7.90
C TYR A 34 -0.96 5.35 -9.10
N LEU A 35 -0.05 4.40 -8.88
CA LEU A 35 0.42 3.48 -9.95
C LEU A 35 -0.73 2.66 -10.55
N LYS A 36 -1.68 2.19 -9.71
CA LYS A 36 -2.87 1.48 -10.17
C LYS A 36 -3.75 2.36 -11.04
N THR A 37 -4.01 3.60 -10.61
CA THR A 37 -4.83 4.56 -11.35
C THR A 37 -4.20 4.91 -12.70
N ASP A 38 -2.88 5.15 -12.73
CA ASP A 38 -2.14 5.38 -13.96
C ASP A 38 -2.19 4.17 -14.89
N TYR A 39 -1.99 2.98 -14.35
CA TYR A 39 -2.08 1.73 -15.12
C TYR A 39 -3.44 1.58 -15.81
N VAL A 40 -4.56 1.71 -15.10
CA VAL A 40 -5.90 1.55 -15.72
C VAL A 40 -6.21 2.64 -16.75
N ARG A 41 -5.70 3.87 -16.55
CA ARG A 41 -5.79 4.95 -17.55
C ARG A 41 -5.04 4.63 -18.83
N ARG A 42 -3.82 4.07 -18.72
CA ARG A 42 -2.99 3.70 -19.87
C ARG A 42 -3.60 2.57 -20.68
N ILE A 43 -4.08 1.52 -20.04
CA ILE A 43 -4.66 0.37 -20.74
C ILE A 43 -6.12 0.59 -21.17
N LYS A 44 -6.77 1.66 -20.71
CA LYS A 44 -8.16 2.05 -21.05
C LYS A 44 -9.17 0.92 -20.85
N VAL A 45 -8.99 0.13 -19.80
CA VAL A 45 -9.88 -0.97 -19.45
C VAL A 45 -11.08 -0.45 -18.65
N GLN A 46 -12.21 -1.15 -18.78
CA GLN A 46 -13.39 -0.88 -17.96
C GLN A 46 -13.10 -1.28 -16.51
N THR A 47 -13.44 -0.37 -15.59
CA THR A 47 -13.32 -0.55 -14.15
C THR A 47 -14.69 -0.67 -13.50
N LEU A 48 -14.72 -1.09 -12.23
CA LEU A 48 -15.95 -1.33 -11.47
C LEU A 48 -16.82 -0.06 -11.37
N LEU A 49 -16.19 1.09 -11.12
CA LEU A 49 -16.87 2.39 -11.20
C LEU A 49 -16.27 3.22 -12.34
N THR A 50 -17.10 4.07 -12.94
CA THR A 50 -16.69 4.88 -14.11
C THR A 50 -16.02 6.20 -13.73
N GLN A 51 -16.21 6.62 -12.48
CA GLN A 51 -15.68 7.88 -11.95
C GLN A 51 -14.79 7.62 -10.75
N TRP A 52 -13.58 8.17 -10.78
CA TRP A 52 -12.67 8.14 -9.64
C TRP A 52 -11.94 9.47 -9.49
N PRO A 53 -11.55 9.84 -8.24
CA PRO A 53 -10.82 11.07 -7.99
C PRO A 53 -9.39 10.98 -8.53
N GLU A 54 -8.75 12.13 -8.68
CA GLU A 54 -7.31 12.16 -8.87
C GLU A 54 -6.61 11.58 -7.64
N PRO A 55 -5.55 10.78 -7.84
CA PRO A 55 -4.78 10.23 -6.73
C PRO A 55 -4.21 11.37 -5.86
N ARG A 56 -4.39 11.23 -4.55
CA ARG A 56 -3.81 12.17 -3.61
C ARG A 56 -2.29 12.10 -3.61
N SER A 57 -1.63 13.21 -3.34
CA SER A 57 -0.18 13.22 -3.13
C SER A 57 0.19 12.49 -1.83
N THR A 58 1.36 11.86 -1.84
CA THR A 58 1.99 11.23 -0.68
C THR A 58 3.48 11.50 -0.69
N ASN A 59 4.14 11.40 0.45
CA ASN A 59 5.60 11.49 0.59
C ASN A 59 6.21 10.14 0.95
N ASP A 60 5.40 9.10 1.05
CA ASP A 60 5.79 7.81 1.58
C ASP A 60 5.76 6.75 0.47
N LEU A 61 6.80 5.92 0.40
CA LEU A 61 6.88 4.69 -0.37
C LEU A 61 6.65 3.52 0.59
N ASP A 62 5.48 2.92 0.54
CA ASP A 62 5.14 1.72 1.31
C ASP A 62 5.60 0.48 0.52
N LEU A 63 6.68 -0.16 0.95
CA LEU A 63 7.29 -1.30 0.29
C LEU A 63 6.99 -2.57 1.07
N PHE A 64 6.19 -3.46 0.50
CA PHE A 64 5.91 -4.76 1.08
C PHE A 64 6.93 -5.79 0.62
N LEU A 65 7.54 -6.45 1.59
CA LEU A 65 8.46 -7.56 1.36
C LEU A 65 7.72 -8.88 1.43
N ARG A 66 8.04 -9.77 0.50
CA ARG A 66 7.61 -11.16 0.57
C ARG A 66 8.30 -11.85 1.75
N PRO A 67 7.64 -12.80 2.45
CA PRO A 67 8.21 -13.48 3.62
C PRO A 67 9.56 -14.11 3.37
N GLU A 68 9.79 -14.68 2.18
CA GLU A 68 11.07 -15.32 1.85
C GLU A 68 12.27 -14.38 1.94
N LEU A 69 12.10 -13.07 1.66
CA LEU A 69 13.19 -12.10 1.80
C LEU A 69 13.60 -11.90 3.26
N LEU A 70 12.67 -12.05 4.20
CA LEU A 70 12.96 -11.95 5.64
C LEU A 70 13.47 -13.29 6.20
N ILE A 71 12.99 -14.42 5.68
CA ILE A 71 13.40 -15.77 6.06
C ILE A 71 14.83 -16.06 5.59
N GLU A 72 15.21 -15.54 4.41
CA GLU A 72 16.51 -15.68 3.79
C GLU A 72 17.27 -14.33 3.77
N PRO A 73 17.90 -13.91 4.87
CA PRO A 73 18.45 -12.55 5.00
C PRO A 73 19.48 -12.17 3.93
N ALA A 74 20.14 -13.14 3.32
CA ALA A 74 21.06 -12.90 2.22
C ALA A 74 20.37 -12.27 0.99
N LYS A 75 19.10 -12.63 0.72
CA LYS A 75 18.29 -12.04 -0.35
C LYS A 75 17.83 -10.62 -0.04
N LEU A 76 17.75 -10.26 1.25
CA LEU A 76 17.34 -8.92 1.70
C LEU A 76 18.49 -7.92 1.72
N LYS A 77 19.74 -8.39 1.80
CA LYS A 77 20.93 -7.55 1.91
C LYS A 77 21.06 -6.50 0.77
N PRO A 78 20.80 -6.82 -0.50
CA PRO A 78 20.83 -5.82 -1.58
C PRO A 78 19.91 -4.63 -1.34
N LEU A 79 18.71 -4.85 -0.78
CA LEU A 79 17.78 -3.77 -0.46
C LEU A 79 18.33 -2.87 0.66
N ALA A 80 18.93 -3.44 1.69
CA ALA A 80 19.56 -2.67 2.78
C ALA A 80 20.71 -1.78 2.28
N GLU A 81 21.52 -2.32 1.40
CA GLU A 81 22.63 -1.59 0.76
C GLU A 81 22.12 -0.49 -0.17
N ALA A 82 21.10 -0.77 -0.99
CA ALA A 82 20.48 0.21 -1.90
C ALA A 82 19.90 1.40 -1.13
N ILE A 83 19.09 1.15 -0.09
CA ILE A 83 18.53 2.20 0.77
C ILE A 83 19.63 3.08 1.36
N THR A 84 20.75 2.48 1.79
CA THR A 84 21.89 3.21 2.35
C THR A 84 22.63 4.03 1.27
N ARG A 85 22.90 3.44 0.08
CA ARG A 85 23.57 4.15 -1.03
C ARG A 85 22.76 5.34 -1.53
N LEU A 86 21.43 5.23 -1.55
CA LEU A 86 20.52 6.32 -1.93
C LEU A 86 20.39 7.42 -0.87
N GLY A 87 21.09 7.30 0.28
CA GLY A 87 21.15 8.32 1.31
C GLY A 87 19.98 8.34 2.29
N TYR A 88 19.17 7.29 2.33
CA TYR A 88 18.12 7.16 3.33
C TYR A 88 18.71 6.83 4.70
N LYS A 89 18.13 7.43 5.74
CA LYS A 89 18.53 7.24 7.15
C LYS A 89 17.39 6.64 7.93
N VAL A 90 17.71 5.80 8.90
CA VAL A 90 16.74 5.19 9.83
C VAL A 90 15.99 6.27 10.61
N VAL A 91 14.67 6.16 10.71
CA VAL A 91 13.84 7.02 11.55
C VAL A 91 13.97 6.59 13.01
N LYS A 92 14.30 7.53 13.90
CA LYS A 92 14.39 7.26 15.35
C LYS A 92 13.02 6.82 15.90
N GLY A 93 12.99 5.72 16.63
CA GLY A 93 11.76 5.14 17.20
C GLY A 93 11.06 4.13 16.29
N ALA A 94 11.43 4.10 15.00
CA ALA A 94 10.96 3.12 14.03
C ALA A 94 12.15 2.44 13.34
N GLU A 95 13.11 2.02 14.17
CA GLU A 95 14.38 1.52 13.73
C GLU A 95 14.25 0.33 12.80
N LYS A 96 14.93 0.47 11.66
CA LYS A 96 15.12 -0.55 10.64
C LYS A 96 13.88 -0.92 9.79
N TYR A 97 12.70 -0.36 10.03
CA TYR A 97 11.57 -0.52 9.11
C TYR A 97 11.03 0.80 8.54
N GLN A 98 11.48 1.95 9.09
CA GLN A 98 11.22 3.26 8.46
C GLN A 98 12.53 3.99 8.18
N PHE A 99 12.60 4.55 6.99
CA PHE A 99 13.76 5.29 6.52
C PHE A 99 13.31 6.62 5.94
N VAL A 100 14.16 7.64 6.05
CA VAL A 100 13.88 8.98 5.55
C VAL A 100 15.07 9.55 4.79
N LYS A 101 14.80 10.17 3.65
CA LYS A 101 15.73 10.97 2.88
C LYS A 101 15.29 12.42 2.98
N PRO A 102 16.10 13.33 3.53
CA PRO A 102 15.78 14.75 3.60
C PRO A 102 15.54 15.33 2.21
N GLY A 103 14.55 16.21 2.09
CA GLY A 103 14.34 16.98 0.88
C GLY A 103 15.53 17.90 0.56
N ARG A 104 15.62 18.36 -0.69
CA ARG A 104 16.61 19.35 -1.10
C ARG A 104 16.46 20.60 -0.22
N GLY A 105 17.53 20.98 0.49
CA GLY A 105 17.52 22.13 1.41
C GLY A 105 17.20 21.78 2.87
N GLY A 106 17.04 20.50 3.23
CA GLY A 106 16.80 20.06 4.62
C GLY A 106 15.37 20.26 5.12
N ASP A 107 14.44 20.62 4.23
CA ASP A 107 13.02 20.82 4.56
C ASP A 107 12.35 19.49 4.89
N LYS A 108 11.66 19.45 6.05
CA LYS A 108 10.85 18.29 6.46
C LYS A 108 9.67 18.04 5.52
N ALA A 109 9.10 19.09 4.94
CA ALA A 109 7.97 18.99 4.01
C ALA A 109 8.36 18.33 2.67
N GLY A 110 9.64 18.41 2.30
CA GLY A 110 10.20 17.77 1.10
C GLY A 110 10.88 16.43 1.36
N SER A 111 10.80 15.87 2.57
CA SER A 111 11.42 14.58 2.89
C SER A 111 10.61 13.41 2.33
N ILE A 112 11.31 12.42 1.80
CA ILE A 112 10.73 11.17 1.28
C ILE A 112 10.98 10.08 2.31
N LYS A 113 9.95 9.30 2.59
CA LYS A 113 10.04 8.15 3.49
C LYS A 113 9.89 6.85 2.75
N ILE A 114 10.53 5.82 3.26
CA ILE A 114 10.33 4.43 2.90
C ILE A 114 9.86 3.71 4.15
N ASP A 115 8.67 3.10 4.05
CA ASP A 115 8.13 2.20 5.07
C ASP A 115 8.26 0.77 4.56
N ILE A 116 8.98 -0.06 5.30
CA ILE A 116 9.18 -1.47 4.98
C ILE A 116 8.13 -2.29 5.75
N LEU A 117 7.28 -2.96 5.00
CA LEU A 117 6.13 -3.70 5.49
C LEU A 117 6.24 -5.17 5.06
N THR A 118 5.45 -6.03 5.68
CA THR A 118 5.29 -7.43 5.27
C THR A 118 3.86 -7.91 5.57
N GLY A 119 3.51 -9.09 5.09
CA GLY A 119 2.24 -9.73 5.41
C GLY A 119 2.13 -10.17 6.88
N PRO A 120 1.10 -10.96 7.20
CA PRO A 120 0.77 -11.35 8.58
C PRO A 120 1.91 -12.05 9.32
N GLN A 121 1.97 -11.85 10.64
CA GLN A 121 3.00 -12.42 11.52
C GLN A 121 3.04 -13.95 11.49
N ASN A 122 1.88 -14.61 11.34
CA ASN A 122 1.78 -16.07 11.29
C ASN A 122 2.57 -16.69 10.12
N ARG A 123 2.90 -15.94 9.08
CA ARG A 123 3.77 -16.37 7.97
C ARG A 123 5.19 -16.70 8.41
N PHE A 124 5.59 -16.25 9.60
CA PHE A 124 6.94 -16.46 10.13
C PHE A 124 7.00 -17.54 11.22
N GLU A 125 5.88 -18.18 11.55
CA GLU A 125 5.84 -19.28 12.51
C GLU A 125 6.75 -20.44 12.06
N GLY A 126 7.56 -20.94 12.99
CA GLY A 126 8.53 -22.00 12.69
C GLY A 126 9.76 -21.58 11.85
N THR A 127 9.93 -20.28 11.54
CA THR A 127 11.10 -19.76 10.82
C THR A 127 12.14 -19.13 11.76
N SER A 128 13.26 -18.67 11.20
CA SER A 128 14.29 -17.93 11.94
C SER A 128 13.92 -16.47 12.22
N VAL A 129 12.85 -15.94 11.60
CA VAL A 129 12.38 -14.56 11.77
C VAL A 129 11.77 -14.37 13.14
N ARG A 130 12.22 -13.36 13.88
CA ARG A 130 11.63 -13.01 15.18
C ARG A 130 10.58 -11.91 14.99
N THR A 131 9.35 -12.18 15.43
CA THR A 131 8.23 -11.23 15.31
C THR A 131 7.81 -10.65 16.65
N ASP A 132 7.37 -9.42 16.62
CA ASP A 132 6.56 -8.76 17.66
C ASP A 132 5.51 -7.87 16.95
N SER A 133 4.62 -7.22 17.69
CA SER A 133 3.53 -6.41 17.15
C SER A 133 3.98 -5.25 16.23
N ARG A 134 5.28 -4.94 16.23
CA ARG A 134 5.84 -3.85 15.43
C ARG A 134 6.81 -4.30 14.36
N ARG A 135 7.42 -5.49 14.50
CA ARG A 135 8.57 -5.86 13.68
C ARG A 135 8.65 -7.35 13.41
N ALA A 136 8.89 -7.67 12.16
CA ALA A 136 9.48 -8.94 11.72
C ALA A 136 10.98 -8.72 11.47
N ARG A 137 11.81 -9.42 12.23
CA ARG A 137 13.28 -9.24 12.30
C ARG A 137 13.98 -10.45 11.73
N PRO A 138 14.66 -10.33 10.57
CA PRO A 138 15.44 -11.43 10.03
C PRO A 138 16.59 -11.80 10.96
N ASN A 139 16.97 -13.07 10.99
CA ASN A 139 18.10 -13.58 11.75
C ASN A 139 19.00 -14.45 10.86
N PRO A 140 20.25 -14.03 10.59
CA PRO A 140 20.93 -12.84 11.12
C PRO A 140 20.36 -11.52 10.58
N SER A 141 20.54 -10.43 11.35
CA SER A 141 20.08 -9.10 10.96
C SER A 141 20.93 -8.53 9.81
N VAL A 142 20.26 -7.96 8.81
CA VAL A 142 20.89 -7.29 7.65
C VAL A 142 20.65 -5.79 7.62
N GLY A 143 20.19 -5.19 8.74
CA GLY A 143 19.95 -3.75 8.82
C GLY A 143 18.54 -3.32 8.44
N ILE A 144 17.69 -4.24 7.94
CA ILE A 144 16.27 -4.01 7.66
C ILE A 144 15.42 -4.93 8.53
N HIS A 145 14.33 -4.39 9.04
CA HIS A 145 13.17 -5.10 9.56
C HIS A 145 11.96 -4.77 8.70
N ALA A 146 10.85 -5.46 8.88
CA ALA A 146 9.58 -5.09 8.27
C ALA A 146 8.52 -4.93 9.37
N HIS A 147 7.57 -4.01 9.18
CA HIS A 147 6.38 -3.92 10.02
C HIS A 147 5.35 -4.92 9.51
N PRO A 148 4.89 -5.87 10.33
CA PRO A 148 3.86 -6.82 9.92
C PRO A 148 2.50 -6.13 9.81
N VAL A 149 1.72 -6.54 8.81
CA VAL A 149 0.35 -6.08 8.55
C VAL A 149 -0.54 -7.31 8.55
N ASP A 150 -1.18 -7.58 9.68
CA ASP A 150 -1.88 -8.84 9.91
C ASP A 150 -3.15 -8.97 9.07
N GLU A 151 -3.80 -7.87 8.70
CA GLU A 151 -4.93 -7.82 7.78
C GLU A 151 -4.57 -8.02 6.30
N ALA A 152 -3.28 -8.03 5.95
CA ALA A 152 -2.82 -8.25 4.56
C ALA A 152 -2.77 -9.75 4.21
N LEU A 153 -3.84 -10.48 4.43
CA LEU A 153 -3.93 -11.95 4.35
C LEU A 153 -3.49 -12.53 3.01
N THR A 154 -3.80 -11.84 1.91
CA THR A 154 -3.55 -12.29 0.53
C THR A 154 -2.49 -11.46 -0.17
N LEU A 155 -1.54 -10.88 0.59
CA LEU A 155 -0.55 -9.93 0.07
C LEU A 155 0.22 -10.45 -1.16
N GLU A 156 0.51 -11.73 -1.22
CA GLU A 156 1.31 -12.36 -2.28
C GLU A 156 0.46 -12.97 -3.39
N GLU A 157 -0.85 -12.96 -3.23
CA GLU A 157 -1.78 -13.60 -4.16
C GLU A 157 -2.41 -12.57 -5.11
N GLY A 158 -2.44 -12.91 -6.40
CA GLY A 158 -3.12 -12.07 -7.40
C GLY A 158 -2.52 -10.68 -7.61
N LEU A 159 -1.23 -10.55 -7.37
CA LEU A 159 -0.51 -9.31 -7.59
C LEU A 159 -0.66 -8.82 -9.03
N LEU A 160 -0.88 -7.52 -9.20
CA LEU A 160 -0.82 -6.87 -10.49
C LEU A 160 0.62 -6.49 -10.81
N SER A 161 1.17 -7.02 -11.91
CA SER A 161 2.45 -6.57 -12.44
C SER A 161 2.27 -5.26 -13.21
N VAL A 162 3.08 -4.26 -12.88
CA VAL A 162 3.12 -2.95 -13.55
C VAL A 162 4.54 -2.65 -13.99
N PHE A 163 4.68 -2.28 -15.27
CA PHE A 163 5.96 -1.84 -15.81
C PHE A 163 6.06 -0.32 -15.78
N LEU A 164 7.22 0.15 -15.33
CA LEU A 164 7.61 1.56 -15.29
C LEU A 164 8.67 1.78 -16.37
N ASP A 165 8.31 2.58 -17.39
CA ASP A 165 9.18 2.90 -18.53
C ASP A 165 9.59 4.36 -18.45
N GLU A 166 10.58 4.68 -17.61
CA GLU A 166 11.05 6.05 -17.42
C GLU A 166 12.54 6.13 -17.14
N LYS A 167 13.05 7.34 -16.98
CA LYS A 167 14.45 7.58 -16.59
C LYS A 167 14.56 7.63 -15.08
N SER A 168 15.49 6.85 -14.51
CA SER A 168 15.92 7.06 -13.14
C SER A 168 16.65 8.40 -13.00
N GLY A 169 16.65 9.00 -11.81
CA GLY A 169 17.39 10.25 -11.55
C GLY A 169 18.90 10.08 -11.63
N THR A 170 19.40 8.86 -11.40
CA THR A 170 20.82 8.51 -11.35
C THR A 170 21.31 7.72 -12.55
N GLY A 171 20.39 7.19 -13.37
CA GLY A 171 20.69 6.32 -14.50
C GLY A 171 20.05 6.72 -15.82
N GLY A 172 20.22 5.87 -16.81
CA GLY A 172 19.58 5.98 -18.12
C GLY A 172 18.11 5.54 -18.14
N PRO A 173 17.54 5.33 -19.33
CA PRO A 173 16.22 4.73 -19.50
C PRO A 173 16.16 3.39 -18.77
N MET A 174 15.10 3.17 -18.02
CA MET A 174 14.89 1.95 -17.24
C MET A 174 13.52 1.36 -17.55
N HIS A 175 13.49 0.06 -17.73
CA HIS A 175 12.28 -0.76 -17.78
C HIS A 175 12.27 -1.62 -16.53
N ALA A 176 11.39 -1.31 -15.59
CA ALA A 176 11.35 -1.97 -14.29
C ALA A 176 9.96 -2.50 -13.97
N GLU A 177 9.89 -3.71 -13.44
CA GLU A 177 8.66 -4.34 -12.97
C GLU A 177 8.49 -4.13 -11.48
N VAL A 178 7.29 -3.69 -11.09
CA VAL A 178 6.83 -3.64 -9.71
C VAL A 178 5.49 -4.36 -9.58
N PHE A 179 5.13 -4.74 -8.37
CA PHE A 179 3.89 -5.42 -8.08
C PHE A 179 2.98 -4.55 -7.22
N LEU A 180 1.67 -4.60 -7.48
CA LEU A 180 0.67 -3.95 -6.65
C LEU A 180 -0.20 -5.01 -5.98
N PRO A 181 -0.63 -4.79 -4.73
CA PRO A 181 -1.56 -5.70 -4.07
C PRO A 181 -2.87 -5.80 -4.85
N GLN A 182 -3.48 -6.97 -4.80
CA GLN A 182 -4.83 -7.20 -5.30
C GLN A 182 -5.84 -6.33 -4.51
N PRO A 183 -6.93 -5.81 -5.13
CA PRO A 183 -7.87 -4.90 -4.49
C PRO A 183 -8.41 -5.38 -3.13
N TYR A 184 -8.67 -6.68 -2.96
CA TYR A 184 -9.11 -7.23 -1.67
C TYR A 184 -8.13 -6.93 -0.53
N THR A 185 -6.84 -7.22 -0.77
CA THR A 185 -5.76 -6.94 0.20
C THR A 185 -5.62 -5.45 0.46
N PHE A 186 -5.65 -4.65 -0.61
CA PHE A 186 -5.55 -3.19 -0.49
C PHE A 186 -6.71 -2.60 0.30
N LEU A 187 -7.95 -3.02 0.03
CA LEU A 187 -9.14 -2.57 0.74
C LEU A 187 -9.08 -2.96 2.23
N MET A 188 -8.67 -4.20 2.54
CA MET A 188 -8.46 -4.64 3.91
C MET A 188 -7.51 -3.68 4.65
N MET A 189 -6.29 -3.49 4.14
CA MET A 189 -5.30 -2.61 4.76
C MET A 189 -5.80 -1.18 4.94
N LYS A 190 -6.52 -0.62 3.94
CA LYS A 190 -7.03 0.76 4.01
C LYS A 190 -8.21 0.92 4.96
N LEU A 191 -9.05 -0.12 5.08
CA LEU A 191 -10.17 -0.12 6.00
C LEU A 191 -9.69 -0.14 7.47
N PHE A 192 -8.68 -0.95 7.78
CA PHE A 192 -8.05 -0.96 9.10
C PHE A 192 -7.30 0.34 9.38
N ALA A 193 -6.54 0.85 8.42
CA ALA A 193 -5.89 2.15 8.55
C ALA A 193 -6.91 3.30 8.74
N PHE A 194 -8.09 3.24 8.13
CA PHE A 194 -9.17 4.19 8.37
C PHE A 194 -9.67 4.10 9.82
N ARG A 195 -9.97 2.89 10.31
CA ARG A 195 -10.36 2.65 11.70
C ARG A 195 -9.38 3.28 12.69
N ASP A 196 -8.09 3.06 12.46
CA ASP A 196 -7.02 3.49 13.36
C ASP A 196 -6.75 5.02 13.30
N ARG A 197 -7.29 5.71 12.29
CA ARG A 197 -7.07 7.16 12.07
C ARG A 197 -8.33 8.02 12.16
N ILE A 198 -9.48 7.41 12.42
CA ILE A 198 -10.78 8.11 12.38
C ILE A 198 -10.88 9.23 13.43
N ASP A 199 -10.18 9.08 14.56
CA ASP A 199 -10.16 10.05 15.66
C ASP A 199 -8.84 10.85 15.72
N ASP A 200 -7.91 10.63 14.77
CA ASP A 200 -6.59 11.26 14.74
C ASP A 200 -6.64 12.56 13.94
N THR A 201 -6.59 13.71 14.63
CA THR A 201 -6.58 15.05 14.04
C THR A 201 -5.38 15.29 13.15
N ASP A 202 -4.21 14.76 13.51
CA ASP A 202 -2.96 14.90 12.74
C ASP A 202 -2.98 14.10 11.44
N LYS A 203 -3.90 13.14 11.34
CA LYS A 203 -4.16 12.31 10.17
C LYS A 203 -5.49 12.65 9.49
N GLU A 204 -5.96 13.90 9.69
CA GLU A 204 -7.17 14.43 9.08
C GLU A 204 -8.39 13.51 9.26
N PHE A 205 -8.52 12.87 10.43
CA PHE A 205 -9.64 12.00 10.79
C PHE A 205 -9.87 10.85 9.77
N GLY A 206 -8.81 10.34 9.17
CA GLY A 206 -8.90 9.23 8.24
C GLY A 206 -9.45 9.56 6.84
N ARG A 207 -9.69 10.85 6.50
CA ARG A 207 -10.24 11.28 5.18
C ARG A 207 -9.51 10.70 3.99
N TYR A 208 -8.18 10.65 4.06
CA TYR A 208 -7.37 10.08 2.99
C TYR A 208 -7.60 8.58 2.81
N HIS A 209 -7.79 7.84 3.91
CA HIS A 209 -8.06 6.41 3.83
C HIS A 209 -9.47 6.13 3.28
N ALA A 210 -10.47 6.95 3.64
CA ALA A 210 -11.80 6.85 3.07
C ALA A 210 -11.81 7.09 1.56
N LEU A 211 -11.05 8.09 1.09
CA LEU A 211 -10.87 8.35 -0.34
C LEU A 211 -10.09 7.21 -1.02
N ASP A 212 -9.03 6.70 -0.38
CA ASP A 212 -8.23 5.59 -0.89
C ASP A 212 -9.10 4.34 -1.10
N LEU A 213 -10.01 4.01 -0.15
CA LEU A 213 -10.97 2.90 -0.28
C LEU A 213 -11.84 3.05 -1.53
N TYR A 214 -12.41 4.25 -1.74
CA TYR A 214 -13.18 4.53 -2.94
C TYR A 214 -12.33 4.33 -4.21
N THR A 215 -11.12 4.89 -4.24
CA THR A 215 -10.25 4.86 -5.42
C THR A 215 -9.83 3.45 -5.79
N ILE A 216 -9.45 2.62 -4.79
CA ILE A 216 -9.08 1.22 -5.01
C ILE A 216 -10.26 0.47 -5.64
N LEU A 217 -11.45 0.58 -5.05
CA LEU A 217 -12.64 -0.11 -5.53
C LEU A 217 -13.01 0.38 -6.94
N ALA A 218 -13.02 1.69 -7.14
CA ALA A 218 -13.39 2.30 -8.41
C ALA A 218 -12.46 1.87 -9.56
N THR A 219 -11.16 1.73 -9.31
CA THR A 219 -10.15 1.32 -10.30
C THR A 219 -9.97 -0.20 -10.43
N THR A 220 -10.77 -0.99 -9.71
CA THR A 220 -10.78 -2.45 -9.81
C THR A 220 -11.34 -2.89 -11.15
N ILE A 221 -10.67 -3.79 -11.86
CA ILE A 221 -11.16 -4.38 -13.10
C ILE A 221 -11.95 -5.66 -12.84
N GLU A 222 -12.74 -6.12 -13.80
CA GLU A 222 -13.65 -7.26 -13.63
C GLU A 222 -12.95 -8.54 -13.14
N SER A 223 -11.78 -8.85 -13.69
CA SER A 223 -11.00 -10.05 -13.28
C SER A 223 -10.51 -9.95 -11.83
N GLU A 224 -10.08 -8.77 -11.40
CA GLU A 224 -9.67 -8.51 -10.02
C GLU A 224 -10.87 -8.58 -9.06
N TRP A 225 -12.01 -8.06 -9.47
CA TRP A 225 -13.25 -8.16 -8.68
C TRP A 225 -13.67 -9.61 -8.45
N LYS A 226 -13.71 -10.41 -9.52
CA LYS A 226 -13.98 -11.85 -9.42
C LYS A 226 -13.00 -12.55 -8.48
N GLN A 227 -11.73 -12.16 -8.49
CA GLN A 227 -10.73 -12.73 -7.59
C GLN A 227 -10.93 -12.25 -6.14
N ALA A 228 -11.28 -10.99 -5.93
CA ALA A 228 -11.60 -10.44 -4.62
C ALA A 228 -12.76 -11.19 -3.95
N LEU A 229 -13.83 -11.48 -4.71
CA LEU A 229 -14.95 -12.29 -4.23
C LEU A 229 -14.53 -13.72 -3.84
N ARG A 230 -13.60 -14.35 -4.59
CA ARG A 230 -13.03 -15.65 -4.22
C ARG A 230 -12.23 -15.59 -2.92
N PHE A 231 -11.50 -14.50 -2.69
CA PHE A 231 -10.78 -14.31 -1.43
C PHE A 231 -11.74 -14.10 -0.26
N ARG A 232 -12.79 -13.29 -0.43
CA ARG A 232 -13.88 -13.16 0.53
C ARG A 232 -14.40 -14.55 0.96
N ASP A 233 -14.75 -15.39 -0.01
CA ASP A 233 -15.34 -16.71 0.27
C ASP A 233 -14.33 -17.65 0.96
N ARG A 234 -13.05 -17.60 0.58
CA ARG A 234 -11.97 -18.40 1.17
C ARG A 234 -11.66 -18.01 2.61
N TYR A 235 -11.65 -16.73 2.91
CA TYR A 235 -11.21 -16.19 4.20
C TYR A 235 -12.37 -15.68 5.07
N ARG A 236 -13.62 -16.02 4.73
CA ARG A 236 -14.83 -15.51 5.40
C ARG A 236 -14.83 -15.69 6.92
N ASP A 237 -14.17 -16.74 7.42
CA ASP A 237 -14.13 -17.08 8.85
C ASP A 237 -12.87 -16.52 9.55
N ASP A 238 -12.00 -15.81 8.81
CA ASP A 238 -10.84 -15.13 9.40
C ASP A 238 -11.28 -13.93 10.23
N SER A 239 -10.67 -13.76 11.39
CA SER A 239 -11.03 -12.70 12.34
C SER A 239 -10.90 -11.28 11.75
N HIS A 240 -9.92 -11.03 10.90
CA HIS A 240 -9.76 -9.73 10.24
C HIS A 240 -10.85 -9.50 9.19
N VAL A 241 -11.28 -10.54 8.47
CA VAL A 241 -12.38 -10.42 7.50
C VAL A 241 -13.70 -10.17 8.20
N VAL A 242 -13.99 -10.88 9.29
CA VAL A 242 -15.16 -10.64 10.13
C VAL A 242 -15.15 -9.22 10.69
N GLU A 243 -14.01 -8.73 11.14
CA GLU A 243 -13.88 -7.35 11.61
C GLU A 243 -14.05 -6.33 10.47
N ALA A 244 -13.52 -6.61 9.28
CA ALA A 244 -13.74 -5.76 8.10
C ALA A 244 -15.24 -5.60 7.79
N GLY A 245 -16.03 -6.67 7.85
CA GLY A 245 -17.49 -6.61 7.70
C GLY A 245 -18.14 -5.67 8.74
N ARG A 246 -17.75 -5.79 10.01
CA ARG A 246 -18.22 -4.89 11.07
C ARG A 246 -17.85 -3.43 10.82
N LEU A 247 -16.62 -3.17 10.34
CA LEU A 247 -16.17 -1.82 10.01
C LEU A 247 -16.94 -1.25 8.84
N VAL A 248 -17.24 -2.05 7.80
CA VAL A 248 -18.07 -1.61 6.66
C VAL A 248 -19.47 -1.24 7.13
N VAL A 249 -20.12 -2.08 7.95
CA VAL A 249 -21.43 -1.75 8.53
C VAL A 249 -21.39 -0.47 9.36
N LYS A 250 -20.38 -0.34 10.21
CA LYS A 250 -20.25 0.81 11.10
C LYS A 250 -19.99 2.12 10.36
N PHE A 251 -19.16 2.12 9.32
CA PHE A 251 -18.64 3.34 8.73
C PHE A 251 -19.09 3.62 7.29
N PHE A 252 -19.62 2.61 6.56
CA PHE A 252 -19.92 2.73 5.13
C PHE A 252 -21.28 2.14 4.75
N SER A 253 -22.20 2.00 5.69
CA SER A 253 -23.52 1.38 5.44
C SER A 253 -24.57 2.35 4.89
N SER A 254 -24.38 3.65 5.06
CA SER A 254 -25.27 4.69 4.55
C SER A 254 -24.52 5.96 4.19
N LEU A 255 -25.12 6.86 3.42
CA LEU A 255 -24.50 8.15 3.09
C LEU A 255 -24.18 9.00 4.32
N ASP A 256 -24.89 8.82 5.42
CA ASP A 256 -24.70 9.55 6.67
C ASP A 256 -23.74 8.84 7.63
N SER A 257 -23.23 7.68 7.27
CA SER A 257 -22.20 6.99 8.03
C SER A 257 -20.88 7.77 8.04
N LEU A 258 -20.14 7.70 9.15
CA LEU A 258 -18.96 8.53 9.36
C LEU A 258 -17.89 8.38 8.28
N GLY A 259 -17.66 7.17 7.75
CA GLY A 259 -16.71 6.94 6.65
C GLY A 259 -17.12 7.64 5.37
N MET A 260 -18.44 7.67 5.06
CA MET A 260 -18.98 8.38 3.90
C MET A 260 -18.91 9.90 4.07
N ILE A 261 -19.08 10.39 5.31
CA ILE A 261 -18.85 11.80 5.63
C ILE A 261 -17.38 12.15 5.41
N ARG A 262 -16.44 11.36 5.96
CA ARG A 262 -14.99 11.59 5.81
C ARG A 262 -14.55 11.54 4.35
N LEU A 263 -15.14 10.66 3.52
CA LEU A 263 -14.88 10.64 2.09
C LEU A 263 -15.30 11.95 1.43
N ARG A 264 -16.50 12.46 1.72
CA ARG A 264 -17.02 13.72 1.16
C ARG A 264 -16.27 14.96 1.67
N GLU A 265 -15.69 14.91 2.84
CA GLU A 265 -14.85 15.99 3.40
C GLU A 265 -13.44 16.04 2.77
N SER A 266 -13.05 15.05 1.98
CA SER A 266 -11.77 15.05 1.30
C SER A 266 -11.71 16.17 0.25
N SER A 267 -10.58 16.89 0.18
CA SER A 267 -10.34 17.91 -0.85
C SER A 267 -10.30 17.36 -2.29
N TYR A 268 -10.17 16.05 -2.43
CA TYR A 268 -10.20 15.34 -3.71
C TYR A 268 -11.59 14.78 -4.06
N TYR A 269 -12.58 14.95 -3.19
CA TYR A 269 -13.96 14.55 -3.47
C TYR A 269 -14.54 15.31 -4.67
N ARG A 270 -15.35 14.64 -5.47
CA ARG A 270 -16.12 15.21 -6.59
C ARG A 270 -17.55 14.70 -6.52
N LEU A 271 -18.50 15.54 -6.91
CA LEU A 271 -19.95 15.22 -6.85
C LEU A 271 -20.33 14.06 -7.77
N GLU A 272 -19.55 13.81 -8.80
CA GLU A 272 -19.79 12.75 -9.79
C GLU A 272 -19.43 11.36 -9.29
N LEU A 273 -18.82 11.25 -8.10
CA LEU A 273 -18.43 9.95 -7.53
C LEU A 273 -19.68 9.11 -7.20
N GLN A 274 -19.62 7.84 -7.57
CA GLN A 274 -20.73 6.87 -7.49
C GLN A 274 -20.79 6.25 -6.08
N LEU A 275 -21.24 7.03 -5.10
CA LEU A 275 -21.21 6.63 -3.69
C LEU A 275 -22.13 5.44 -3.38
N GLY A 276 -23.28 5.31 -4.07
CA GLY A 276 -24.20 4.19 -3.88
C GLY A 276 -23.58 2.87 -4.29
N GLU A 277 -22.99 2.83 -5.47
CA GLU A 277 -22.30 1.65 -6.02
C GLU A 277 -21.06 1.28 -5.18
N PHE A 278 -20.34 2.29 -4.69
CA PHE A 278 -19.23 2.08 -3.76
C PHE A 278 -19.68 1.36 -2.48
N MET A 279 -20.73 1.86 -1.83
CA MET A 279 -21.29 1.24 -0.62
C MET A 279 -21.76 -0.20 -0.88
N SER A 280 -22.48 -0.42 -1.97
CA SER A 280 -22.97 -1.74 -2.34
C SER A 280 -21.82 -2.73 -2.55
N ALA A 281 -20.78 -2.32 -3.26
CA ALA A 281 -19.61 -3.17 -3.51
C ALA A 281 -18.80 -3.43 -2.22
N MET A 282 -18.67 -2.46 -1.33
CA MET A 282 -18.02 -2.67 -0.02
C MET A 282 -18.80 -3.70 0.82
N GLN A 283 -20.14 -3.61 0.86
CA GLN A 283 -21.00 -4.55 1.57
C GLN A 283 -21.00 -5.95 0.94
N GLU A 284 -20.91 -6.04 -0.39
CA GLU A 284 -20.78 -7.31 -1.08
C GLU A 284 -19.44 -7.98 -0.75
N LEU A 285 -18.35 -7.21 -0.72
CA LEU A 285 -17.00 -7.74 -0.50
C LEU A 285 -16.74 -8.12 0.97
N PHE A 286 -17.28 -7.34 1.91
CA PHE A 286 -17.13 -7.54 3.35
C PHE A 286 -18.51 -7.59 4.02
N PRO A 287 -19.25 -8.69 3.84
CA PRO A 287 -20.55 -8.87 4.50
C PRO A 287 -20.38 -8.98 6.01
N ALA A 288 -21.43 -8.54 6.77
CA ALA A 288 -21.45 -8.60 8.25
C ALA A 288 -21.70 -10.01 8.76
#